data_45ccbd2effc686ed4f02f121a76e7e38
#
_entry.id   45ccbd2effc686ed4f02f121a76e7e38
#
_cell.length_a   1.000
_cell.length_b   1.000
_cell.length_c   1.000
_cell.angle_alpha   90.00
_cell.angle_beta   90.00
_cell.angle_gamma   90.00
#
_symmetry.space_group_name_H-M   'P 1'
#
loop_
_entity.id
_entity.type
_entity.pdbx_description
1 polymer ?
#
loop_
_entity_poly.entity_id
_entity_poly.type
_entity_poly.pdbx_seq_one_letter_code
_entity_poly.pdbx_strand_id
1 'polypeptide(L)'
;MEQREQQAIQSLLDQDFELRKAFRQHADLEKQIESFNGRPALTSSDQALRKTLQKRKLAGMDRMMAIVARYTGSTGALKTS
;
A
#
# COMPACT_ATOMS: atom_id res chain seq x y z
N MET A 1 5.90 6.08 -0.96
CA MET A 1 5.59 6.29 0.46
C MET A 1 6.77 6.98 1.11
N GLU A 2 6.52 8.00 1.86
CA GLU A 2 7.59 8.74 2.53
C GLU A 2 8.16 7.97 3.70
N GLN A 3 9.41 8.28 4.05
CA GLN A 3 10.12 7.60 5.12
C GLN A 3 9.41 7.70 6.47
N ARG A 4 8.83 8.86 6.79
CA ARG A 4 8.06 9.03 8.01
C ARG A 4 6.88 8.11 8.10
N GLU A 5 6.17 7.95 6.98
CA GLU A 5 5.00 7.08 6.91
C GLU A 5 5.39 5.64 7.10
N GLN A 6 6.52 5.24 6.51
CA GLN A 6 7.01 3.89 6.67
C GLN A 6 7.41 3.59 8.11
N GLN A 7 8.05 4.55 8.78
CA GLN A 7 8.43 4.39 10.16
C GLN A 7 7.20 4.27 11.06
N ALA A 8 6.19 5.09 10.82
CA ALA A 8 4.95 5.02 11.58
C ALA A 8 4.26 3.68 11.40
N ILE A 9 4.20 3.21 10.16
CA ILE A 9 3.60 1.91 9.86
C ILE A 9 4.36 0.79 10.57
N GLN A 10 5.68 0.80 10.50
CA GLN A 10 6.48 -0.25 11.11
C GLN A 10 6.36 -0.27 12.63
N SER A 11 6.28 0.89 13.26
CA SER A 11 6.13 0.95 14.71
C SER A 11 4.78 0.40 15.17
N LEU A 12 3.77 0.40 14.32
CA LEU A 12 2.44 -0.09 14.66
C LEU A 12 2.17 -1.52 14.19
N LEU A 13 3.04 -2.09 13.37
CA LEU A 13 2.82 -3.44 12.82
C LEU A 13 2.63 -4.51 13.88
N ASP A 14 3.35 -4.39 14.99
CA ASP A 14 3.25 -5.36 16.06
C ASP A 14 2.00 -5.17 16.92
N GLN A 15 1.42 -3.98 16.87
CA GLN A 15 0.29 -3.62 17.71
C GLN A 15 -1.05 -3.79 17.02
N ASP A 16 -1.08 -3.76 15.71
CA ASP A 16 -2.33 -3.75 14.96
C ASP A 16 -2.34 -4.86 13.91
N PHE A 17 -3.23 -5.81 14.12
CA PHE A 17 -3.36 -6.95 13.21
C PHE A 17 -3.86 -6.53 11.83
N GLU A 18 -4.80 -5.60 11.76
CA GLU A 18 -5.32 -5.12 10.49
C GLU A 18 -4.24 -4.42 9.67
N LEU A 19 -3.42 -3.62 10.35
CA LEU A 19 -2.32 -2.93 9.68
C LEU A 19 -1.30 -3.92 9.14
N ARG A 20 -0.97 -4.94 9.91
CA ARG A 20 -0.04 -5.98 9.48
C ARG A 20 -0.56 -6.71 8.25
N LYS A 21 -1.84 -7.03 8.25
CA LYS A 21 -2.47 -7.70 7.13
C LYS A 21 -2.45 -6.83 5.89
N ALA A 22 -2.82 -5.56 6.05
CA ALA A 22 -2.82 -4.61 4.93
C ALA A 22 -1.41 -4.41 4.38
N PHE A 23 -0.42 -4.36 5.25
CA PHE A 23 0.97 -4.21 4.85
C PHE A 23 1.44 -5.40 4.02
N ARG A 24 1.09 -6.62 4.44
CA ARG A 24 1.44 -7.83 3.69
C ARG A 24 0.80 -7.85 2.32
N GLN A 25 -0.48 -7.48 2.25
CA GLN A 25 -1.18 -7.42 0.97
C GLN A 25 -0.54 -6.41 0.05
N HIS A 26 -0.14 -5.27 0.59
CA HIS A 26 0.56 -4.25 -0.18
C HIS A 26 1.89 -4.77 -0.73
N ALA A 27 2.66 -5.46 0.10
CA ALA A 27 3.94 -6.02 -0.33
C ALA A 27 3.76 -7.06 -1.43
N ASP A 28 2.75 -7.91 -1.31
CA ASP A 28 2.45 -8.91 -2.33
C ASP A 28 2.06 -8.26 -3.65
N LEU A 29 1.24 -7.21 -3.59
CA LEU A 29 0.83 -6.48 -4.79
C LEU A 29 2.02 -5.82 -5.47
N GLU A 30 2.93 -5.26 -4.68
CA GLU A 30 4.15 -4.67 -5.24
C GLU A 30 4.99 -5.70 -5.97
N LYS A 31 5.12 -6.89 -5.41
CA LYS A 31 5.87 -7.97 -6.06
C LYS A 31 5.23 -8.38 -7.37
N GLN A 32 3.91 -8.50 -7.39
CA GLN A 32 3.18 -8.86 -8.60
C GLN A 32 3.34 -7.79 -9.68
N ILE A 33 3.21 -6.54 -9.31
CA ILE A 33 3.39 -5.42 -10.25
C ILE A 33 4.81 -5.41 -10.79
N GLU A 34 5.79 -5.61 -9.92
CA GLU A 34 7.19 -5.61 -10.32
C GLU A 34 7.51 -6.75 -11.30
N SER A 35 6.84 -7.88 -11.15
CA SER A 35 7.04 -8.99 -12.07
C SER A 35 6.63 -8.63 -13.50
N PHE A 36 5.62 -7.79 -13.67
CA PHE A 36 5.24 -7.29 -14.99
C PHE A 36 6.27 -6.32 -15.55
N ASN A 37 6.84 -5.48 -14.69
CA ASN A 37 7.82 -4.50 -15.11
C ASN A 37 9.09 -5.15 -15.66
N GLY A 38 9.41 -6.36 -15.22
CA GLY A 38 10.58 -7.09 -15.70
C GLY A 38 10.40 -7.79 -17.03
N ARG A 39 9.20 -7.81 -17.59
CA ARG A 39 8.93 -8.49 -18.85
C ARG A 39 9.25 -7.59 -20.03
N PRO A 40 9.82 -8.16 -21.13
CA PRO A 40 10.14 -7.36 -22.31
C PRO A 40 8.91 -6.87 -23.06
N ALA A 41 7.80 -7.58 -22.96
CA ALA A 41 6.55 -7.20 -23.61
C ALA A 41 5.37 -7.69 -22.78
N LEU A 42 4.31 -6.89 -22.76
CA LEU A 42 3.09 -7.24 -22.06
C LEU A 42 1.95 -7.40 -23.06
N THR A 43 1.15 -8.44 -22.88
CA THR A 43 -0.08 -8.61 -23.64
C THR A 43 -1.13 -7.63 -23.15
N SER A 44 -2.23 -7.50 -23.89
CA SER A 44 -3.34 -6.65 -23.45
C SER A 44 -3.90 -7.13 -22.11
N SER A 45 -3.99 -8.44 -21.93
CA SER A 45 -4.45 -9.01 -20.65
C SER A 45 -3.49 -8.67 -19.53
N ASP A 46 -2.19 -8.74 -19.76
CA ASP A 46 -1.18 -8.40 -18.77
C ASP A 46 -1.28 -6.93 -18.36
N GLN A 47 -1.47 -6.04 -19.34
CA GLN A 47 -1.61 -4.62 -19.06
C GLN A 47 -2.85 -4.32 -18.22
N ALA A 48 -3.96 -4.98 -18.54
CA ALA A 48 -5.19 -4.82 -17.77
C ALA A 48 -5.04 -5.31 -16.34
N LEU A 49 -4.38 -6.45 -16.16
CA LEU A 49 -4.13 -7.01 -14.83
C LEU A 49 -3.21 -6.10 -14.02
N ARG A 50 -2.15 -5.61 -14.64
CA ARG A 50 -1.23 -4.68 -13.99
C ARG A 50 -1.96 -3.45 -13.47
N LYS A 51 -2.85 -2.91 -14.29
CA LYS A 51 -3.64 -1.74 -13.91
C LYS A 51 -4.55 -2.03 -12.72
N THR A 52 -5.17 -3.20 -12.72
CA THR A 52 -6.00 -3.64 -11.60
C THR A 52 -5.18 -3.77 -10.32
N LEU A 53 -3.99 -4.36 -10.43
CA LEU A 53 -3.10 -4.51 -9.27
C LEU A 53 -2.66 -3.16 -8.72
N GLN A 54 -2.39 -2.20 -9.59
CA GLN A 54 -2.01 -0.85 -9.15
C GLN A 54 -3.16 -0.17 -8.39
N LYS A 55 -4.39 -0.34 -8.86
CA LYS A 55 -5.55 0.21 -8.16
C LYS A 55 -5.70 -0.41 -6.77
N ARG A 56 -5.51 -1.72 -6.66
CA ARG A 56 -5.56 -2.41 -5.38
C ARG A 56 -4.44 -1.94 -4.45
N LYS A 57 -3.26 -1.72 -5.00
CA LYS A 57 -2.13 -1.21 -4.24
C LYS A 57 -2.46 0.16 -3.64
N LEU A 58 -3.01 1.06 -4.43
CA LEU A 58 -3.37 2.39 -3.96
C LEU A 58 -4.45 2.33 -2.88
N ALA A 59 -5.46 1.49 -3.08
CA ALA A 59 -6.51 1.31 -2.08
C ALA A 59 -5.94 0.76 -0.77
N GLY A 60 -4.97 -0.15 -0.88
CA GLY A 60 -4.29 -0.70 0.30
C GLY A 60 -3.48 0.35 1.03
N MET A 61 -2.82 1.23 0.31
CA MET A 61 -2.08 2.34 0.92
C MET A 61 -3.02 3.28 1.69
N ASP A 62 -4.14 3.63 1.08
CA ASP A 62 -5.14 4.46 1.74
C ASP A 62 -5.63 3.81 3.02
N ARG A 63 -5.85 2.50 2.98
CA ARG A 63 -6.30 1.76 4.15
C ARG A 63 -5.25 1.79 5.25
N MET A 64 -3.98 1.57 4.89
CA MET A 64 -2.89 1.61 5.87
C MET A 64 -2.80 2.99 6.51
N MET A 65 -2.89 4.03 5.72
CA MET A 65 -2.80 5.39 6.25
C MET A 65 -4.00 5.72 7.13
N ALA A 66 -5.19 5.21 6.80
CA ALA A 66 -6.35 5.40 7.65
C ALA A 66 -6.17 4.72 9.01
N ILE A 67 -5.56 3.54 9.04
CA ILE A 67 -5.28 2.85 10.29
C ILE A 67 -4.25 3.62 11.11
N VAL A 68 -3.19 4.08 10.48
CA VAL A 68 -2.16 4.89 11.16
C VAL A 68 -2.79 6.16 11.75
N ALA A 69 -3.68 6.80 11.00
CA ALA A 69 -4.34 8.02 11.45
C ALA A 69 -5.15 7.80 12.72
N ARG A 70 -5.73 6.62 12.91
CA ARG A 70 -6.46 6.31 14.14
C ARG A 70 -5.56 6.39 15.37
N TYR A 71 -4.31 5.96 15.21
CA TYR A 71 -3.36 5.97 16.33
C TYR A 71 -2.81 7.35 16.60
N THR A 72 -2.62 8.15 15.55
CA THR A 72 -2.08 9.49 15.69
C THR A 72 -3.15 10.52 16.03
N GLY A 73 -4.42 10.19 15.79
CA GLY A 73 -5.51 11.13 16.00
C GLY A 73 -5.46 12.35 15.10
N SER A 74 -4.72 12.27 14.01
CA SER A 74 -4.48 13.43 13.14
C SER A 74 -4.97 13.22 11.71
N THR A 75 -6.14 12.62 11.57
CA THR A 75 -6.73 12.38 10.26
C THR A 75 -6.83 13.66 9.43
N GLY A 76 -7.25 14.75 10.08
CA GLY A 76 -7.35 16.03 9.41
C GLY A 76 -6.00 16.54 8.93
N ALA A 77 -4.98 16.37 9.74
CA ALA A 77 -3.63 16.80 9.36
C ALA A 77 -3.12 16.07 8.13
N LEU A 78 -3.41 14.78 8.03
CA LEU A 78 -3.01 14.00 6.86
C LEU A 78 -3.70 14.46 5.60
N LYS A 79 -4.93 14.93 5.70
CA LYS A 79 -5.68 15.38 4.54
C LYS A 79 -5.38 16.81 4.14
N THR A 80 -5.13 17.64 5.10
CA THR A 80 -4.99 19.09 4.85
C THR A 80 -3.56 19.51 4.60
N SER A 81 -2.65 18.62 4.82
CA SER A 81 -1.23 18.90 4.61
C SER A 81 -0.90 19.34 3.20
#